data_28af6594a4ad9603e4315605397474cf
#
_entry.id   28af6594a4ad9603e4315605397474cf
#
_cell.length_a   1.000
_cell.length_b   1.000
_cell.length_c   1.000
_cell.angle_alpha   90.00
_cell.angle_beta   90.00
_cell.angle_gamma   90.00
#
_symmetry.space_group_name_H-M   'P 1'
#
loop_
_entity.id
_entity.type
_entity.pdbx_description
1 polymer ?
#
loop_
_entity_poly.entity_id
_entity_poly.type
_entity_poly.pdbx_seq_one_letter_code
_entity_poly.pdbx_strand_id
1 'polypeptide(L)'
;MQTGELLGSGRSADVFAIDDHWVLRRYRDGGDVTAGAAVMAYLAEHGYPVPRLRGPAGAGHRTEPRTDLVMQRLHGPSMLQALLQGTITAEEAGARLADLLHRLHSVPARVSVDPANRILHLDLHPDNVMITSGGPVVIDWCNTEEGPPGLDWGMSALILAQVAAGNTAMAAPVRAVLASLLTCLGPTMAMGNTDSGCLTEARTRRAADPSMSESETHLLDDAMDLITELTPARP
;
A
#
# COMPACT_ATOMS: atom_id res chain seq x y z
N MET A 1 23.34 -12.83 9.76
CA MET A 1 23.35 -11.51 10.43
C MET A 1 22.70 -11.70 11.80
N GLN A 2 23.31 -11.21 12.90
CA GLN A 2 22.64 -11.25 14.21
C GLN A 2 21.43 -10.29 14.15
N THR A 3 20.25 -10.82 14.45
CA THR A 3 19.02 -10.02 14.57
C THR A 3 18.99 -9.39 15.98
N GLY A 4 18.72 -8.10 16.04
CA GLY A 4 18.46 -7.39 17.30
C GLY A 4 17.04 -7.61 17.80
N GLU A 5 16.50 -6.62 18.51
CA GLU A 5 15.14 -6.62 19.05
C GLU A 5 14.08 -6.70 17.93
N LEU A 6 13.03 -7.48 18.15
CA LEU A 6 11.86 -7.51 17.28
C LEU A 6 11.07 -6.19 17.46
N LEU A 7 10.99 -5.41 16.38
CA LEU A 7 10.27 -4.13 16.36
C LEU A 7 8.81 -4.26 15.92
N GLY A 8 8.52 -5.25 15.09
CA GLY A 8 7.18 -5.49 14.56
C GLY A 8 7.07 -6.84 13.88
N SER A 9 5.85 -7.37 13.86
CA SER A 9 5.49 -8.64 13.25
C SER A 9 4.23 -8.42 12.44
N GLY A 10 4.36 -8.49 11.10
CA GLY A 10 3.24 -8.41 10.15
C GLY A 10 2.75 -9.80 9.74
N ARG A 11 1.82 -9.85 8.77
CA ARG A 11 1.29 -11.12 8.23
C ARG A 11 2.39 -11.95 7.54
N SER A 12 3.26 -11.32 6.75
CA SER A 12 4.24 -11.98 5.88
C SER A 12 5.68 -11.90 6.40
N ALA A 13 6.02 -10.95 7.29
CA ALA A 13 7.39 -10.68 7.67
C ALA A 13 7.53 -10.16 9.10
N ASP A 14 8.71 -10.39 9.66
CA ASP A 14 9.16 -9.83 10.94
C ASP A 14 10.21 -8.75 10.69
N VAL A 15 10.16 -7.67 11.50
CA VAL A 15 11.10 -6.56 11.43
C VAL A 15 11.94 -6.50 12.69
N PHE A 16 13.24 -6.61 12.53
CA PHE A 16 14.22 -6.61 13.63
C PHE A 16 15.10 -5.36 13.57
N ALA A 17 15.42 -4.78 14.72
CA ALA A 17 16.42 -3.73 14.80
C ALA A 17 17.81 -4.27 14.42
N ILE A 18 18.56 -3.49 13.63
CA ILE A 18 20.01 -3.68 13.44
C ILE A 18 20.72 -2.63 14.29
N ASP A 19 20.32 -1.37 14.11
CA ASP A 19 20.80 -0.21 14.86
C ASP A 19 19.72 0.91 14.84
N ASP A 20 20.09 2.13 15.21
CA ASP A 20 19.17 3.28 15.24
C ASP A 20 18.74 3.75 13.84
N HIS A 21 19.43 3.33 12.80
CA HIS A 21 19.20 3.77 11.42
C HIS A 21 18.68 2.66 10.50
N TRP A 22 18.87 1.40 10.85
CA TRP A 22 18.62 0.26 9.98
C TRP A 22 17.82 -0.83 10.68
N VAL A 23 16.95 -1.47 9.89
CA VAL A 23 16.18 -2.66 10.28
C VAL A 23 16.40 -3.77 9.28
N LEU A 24 16.22 -5.00 9.77
CA LEU A 24 16.13 -6.21 8.95
C LEU A 24 14.67 -6.62 8.86
N ARG A 25 14.10 -6.64 7.67
CA ARG A 25 12.81 -7.26 7.38
C ARG A 25 13.06 -8.67 6.88
N ARG A 26 12.50 -9.66 7.56
CA ARG A 26 12.63 -11.09 7.25
C ARG A 26 11.27 -11.66 6.89
N TYR A 27 11.16 -12.21 5.68
CA TYR A 27 9.94 -12.87 5.23
C TYR A 27 9.90 -14.31 5.73
N ARG A 28 8.73 -14.73 6.28
CA ARG A 28 8.54 -16.07 6.90
C ARG A 28 8.42 -17.17 5.86
N ASP A 29 7.80 -16.87 4.72
CA ASP A 29 7.42 -17.88 3.73
C ASP A 29 8.52 -18.12 2.67
N GLY A 30 9.72 -17.65 2.92
CA GLY A 30 10.81 -17.75 1.95
C GLY A 30 10.60 -16.91 0.68
N GLY A 31 9.67 -15.94 0.72
CA GLY A 31 9.37 -15.05 -0.41
C GLY A 31 10.59 -14.27 -0.87
N ASP A 32 10.78 -14.17 -2.19
CA ASP A 32 11.89 -13.41 -2.77
C ASP A 32 11.64 -11.90 -2.69
N VAL A 33 12.45 -11.22 -1.88
CA VAL A 33 12.41 -9.76 -1.71
C VAL A 33 12.98 -8.99 -2.88
N THR A 34 13.56 -9.66 -3.89
CA THR A 34 14.34 -9.03 -4.96
C THR A 34 13.48 -8.10 -5.81
N ALA A 35 12.27 -8.52 -6.13
CA ALA A 35 11.35 -7.71 -6.95
C ALA A 35 10.94 -6.43 -6.22
N GLY A 36 10.47 -6.54 -4.97
CA GLY A 36 10.09 -5.38 -4.15
C GLY A 36 11.27 -4.45 -3.89
N ALA A 37 12.46 -4.98 -3.61
CA ALA A 37 13.67 -4.18 -3.44
C ALA A 37 14.05 -3.41 -4.71
N ALA A 38 13.94 -4.03 -5.89
CA ALA A 38 14.22 -3.37 -7.17
C ALA A 38 13.23 -2.24 -7.46
N VAL A 39 11.94 -2.43 -7.13
CA VAL A 39 10.91 -1.39 -7.25
C VAL A 39 11.17 -0.25 -6.27
N MET A 40 11.47 -0.54 -5.00
CA MET A 40 11.79 0.50 -4.02
C MET A 40 13.01 1.34 -4.44
N ALA A 41 14.07 0.71 -4.95
CA ALA A 41 15.26 1.42 -5.45
C ALA A 41 14.89 2.35 -6.62
N TYR A 42 14.13 1.85 -7.60
CA TYR A 42 13.66 2.63 -8.74
C TYR A 42 12.76 3.80 -8.32
N LEU A 43 11.83 3.58 -7.40
CA LEU A 43 10.95 4.63 -6.85
C LEU A 43 11.75 5.72 -6.11
N ALA A 44 12.78 5.32 -5.34
CA ALA A 44 13.66 6.27 -4.66
C ALA A 44 14.42 7.17 -5.65
N GLU A 45 14.88 6.63 -6.78
CA GLU A 45 15.52 7.41 -7.86
C GLU A 45 14.56 8.45 -8.48
N HIS A 46 13.25 8.17 -8.47
CA HIS A 46 12.21 9.08 -8.93
C HIS A 46 11.64 10.00 -7.83
N GLY A 47 12.26 10.01 -6.64
CA GLY A 47 11.84 10.87 -5.53
C GLY A 47 10.53 10.45 -4.84
N TYR A 48 10.07 9.21 -5.05
CA TYR A 48 8.93 8.68 -4.33
C TYR A 48 9.34 8.25 -2.91
N PRO A 49 8.51 8.50 -1.88
CA PRO A 49 8.88 8.28 -0.49
C PRO A 49 8.82 6.80 -0.11
N VAL A 50 9.93 6.12 -0.23
CA VAL A 50 10.17 4.73 0.21
C VAL A 50 11.32 4.67 1.21
N PRO A 51 11.40 3.65 2.07
CA PRO A 51 12.57 3.43 2.91
C PRO A 51 13.83 3.24 2.06
N ARG A 52 14.93 3.87 2.45
CA ARG A 52 16.23 3.62 1.78
C ARG A 52 16.67 2.18 2.01
N LEU A 53 17.20 1.55 0.98
CA LEU A 53 17.76 0.22 1.06
C LEU A 53 19.26 0.27 1.38
N ARG A 54 19.74 -0.67 2.19
CA ARG A 54 21.16 -0.85 2.47
C ARG A 54 21.69 -2.05 1.68
N GLY A 55 22.62 -1.79 0.81
CA GLY A 55 23.23 -2.79 -0.06
C GLY A 55 22.69 -2.71 -1.49
N PRO A 56 23.33 -3.40 -2.44
CA PRO A 56 22.95 -3.31 -3.84
C PRO A 56 21.55 -3.93 -4.03
N ALA A 57 20.61 -3.12 -4.48
CA ALA A 57 19.39 -3.61 -5.08
C ALA A 57 19.81 -4.40 -6.35
N GLY A 58 19.76 -5.73 -6.29
CA GLY A 58 19.95 -6.57 -7.48
C GLY A 58 21.40 -6.88 -7.89
N ALA A 59 22.41 -6.66 -7.07
CA ALA A 59 23.78 -7.03 -7.43
C ALA A 59 24.05 -8.52 -7.22
N GLY A 60 24.10 -9.26 -8.31
CA GLY A 60 24.68 -10.59 -8.42
C GLY A 60 23.68 -11.70 -8.74
N HIS A 61 23.99 -12.48 -9.74
CA HIS A 61 23.36 -13.77 -10.04
C HIS A 61 23.54 -14.71 -8.84
N ARG A 62 22.63 -14.65 -7.89
CA ARG A 62 22.51 -15.64 -6.84
C ARG A 62 21.35 -16.55 -7.18
N THR A 63 21.59 -17.84 -7.10
CA THR A 63 20.63 -18.91 -7.41
C THR A 63 19.60 -19.15 -6.28
N GLU A 64 19.74 -18.43 -5.14
CA GLU A 64 18.84 -18.62 -3.99
C GLU A 64 18.03 -17.32 -3.73
N PRO A 65 16.72 -17.48 -3.44
CA PRO A 65 15.86 -16.35 -3.10
C PRO A 65 16.36 -15.65 -1.82
N ARG A 66 16.25 -14.32 -1.80
CA ARG A 66 16.60 -13.52 -0.62
C ARG A 66 15.34 -13.34 0.23
N THR A 67 15.40 -13.80 1.47
CA THR A 67 14.30 -13.64 2.44
C THR A 67 14.48 -12.40 3.33
N ASP A 68 15.67 -11.81 3.32
CA ASP A 68 16.07 -10.71 4.20
C ASP A 68 16.31 -9.43 3.41
N LEU A 69 15.68 -8.34 3.87
CA LEU A 69 15.85 -6.99 3.32
C LEU A 69 16.34 -6.03 4.42
N VAL A 70 17.50 -5.41 4.20
CA VAL A 70 18.00 -4.36 5.10
C VAL A 70 17.56 -3.00 4.57
N MET A 71 16.80 -2.29 5.38
CA MET A 71 16.22 -1.00 5.00
C MET A 71 16.28 0.01 6.13
N GLN A 72 16.06 1.27 5.80
CA GLN A 72 16.03 2.39 6.73
C GLN A 72 15.03 2.14 7.86
N ARG A 73 15.46 2.31 9.11
CA ARG A 73 14.57 2.37 10.26
C ARG A 73 13.79 3.68 10.20
N LEU A 74 12.48 3.58 10.18
CA LEU A 74 11.58 4.72 10.19
C LEU A 74 11.14 5.01 11.64
N HIS A 75 11.08 6.28 12.00
CA HIS A 75 10.63 6.73 13.31
C HIS A 75 9.35 7.54 13.14
N GLY A 76 8.33 7.19 13.91
CA GLY A 76 7.01 7.80 13.89
C GLY A 76 5.89 6.74 13.88
N PRO A 77 4.64 7.15 14.06
CA PRO A 77 3.49 6.26 13.98
C PRO A 77 3.18 5.89 12.52
N SER A 78 2.45 4.77 12.31
CA SER A 78 1.74 4.61 11.05
C SER A 78 0.63 5.67 10.92
N MET A 79 0.18 5.93 9.69
CA MET A 79 -0.94 6.86 9.46
C MET A 79 -2.21 6.37 10.18
N LEU A 80 -2.40 5.05 10.28
CA LEU A 80 -3.48 4.46 11.06
C LEU A 80 -3.35 4.79 12.56
N GLN A 81 -2.15 4.63 13.13
CA GLN A 81 -1.88 4.97 14.52
C GLN A 81 -2.08 6.47 14.77
N ALA A 82 -1.61 7.33 13.87
CA ALA A 82 -1.79 8.78 13.95
C ALA A 82 -3.27 9.18 13.91
N LEU A 83 -4.08 8.51 13.07
CA LEU A 83 -5.52 8.69 13.00
C LEU A 83 -6.19 8.28 14.34
N LEU A 84 -5.84 7.11 14.88
CA LEU A 84 -6.38 6.62 16.16
C LEU A 84 -5.99 7.50 17.35
N GLN A 85 -4.82 8.11 17.31
CA GLN A 85 -4.34 9.07 18.31
C GLN A 85 -4.95 10.47 18.13
N GLY A 86 -5.70 10.71 17.04
CA GLY A 86 -6.28 12.01 16.73
C GLY A 86 -5.24 13.09 16.35
N THR A 87 -4.02 12.67 15.96
CA THR A 87 -2.95 13.61 15.52
C THR A 87 -3.09 13.99 14.05
N ILE A 88 -3.88 13.26 13.28
CA ILE A 88 -4.36 13.60 11.94
C ILE A 88 -5.87 13.34 11.86
N THR A 89 -6.57 14.05 10.98
CA THR A 89 -7.99 13.81 10.71
C THR A 89 -8.18 12.73 9.63
N ALA A 90 -9.39 12.22 9.50
CA ALA A 90 -9.74 11.26 8.45
C ALA A 90 -9.63 11.90 7.05
N GLU A 91 -10.00 13.19 6.93
CA GLU A 91 -9.87 13.96 5.70
C GLU A 91 -8.40 14.08 5.28
N GLU A 92 -7.52 14.42 6.24
CA GLU A 92 -6.08 14.49 5.98
C GLU A 92 -5.51 13.13 5.57
N ALA A 93 -5.92 12.04 6.21
CA ALA A 93 -5.46 10.69 5.89
C ALA A 93 -5.87 10.29 4.45
N GLY A 94 -7.15 10.49 4.09
CA GLY A 94 -7.65 10.20 2.75
C GLY A 94 -6.97 11.04 1.66
N ALA A 95 -6.81 12.35 1.90
CA ALA A 95 -6.13 13.25 0.97
C ALA A 95 -4.64 12.86 0.78
N ARG A 96 -3.94 12.46 1.85
CA ARG A 96 -2.54 12.00 1.77
C ARG A 96 -2.41 10.68 1.01
N LEU A 97 -3.35 9.75 1.20
CA LEU A 97 -3.36 8.50 0.41
C LEU A 97 -3.56 8.79 -1.07
N ALA A 98 -4.50 9.71 -1.43
CA ALA A 98 -4.71 10.11 -2.81
C ALA A 98 -3.46 10.77 -3.42
N ASP A 99 -2.79 11.68 -2.68
CA ASP A 99 -1.53 12.30 -3.14
C ASP A 99 -0.43 11.24 -3.37
N LEU A 100 -0.27 10.29 -2.45
CA LEU A 100 0.70 9.22 -2.58
C LEU A 100 0.42 8.35 -3.81
N LEU A 101 -0.84 7.98 -4.07
CA LEU A 101 -1.24 7.24 -5.27
C LEU A 101 -0.98 8.04 -6.55
N HIS A 102 -1.35 9.32 -6.60
CA HIS A 102 -1.09 10.18 -7.76
C HIS A 102 0.41 10.32 -8.05
N ARG A 103 1.21 10.50 -7.00
CA ARG A 103 2.68 10.59 -7.12
C ARG A 103 3.27 9.26 -7.57
N LEU A 104 2.79 8.13 -7.05
CA LEU A 104 3.23 6.80 -7.49
C LEU A 104 2.96 6.61 -8.98
N HIS A 105 1.74 6.92 -9.41
CA HIS A 105 1.34 6.75 -10.81
C HIS A 105 1.88 7.84 -11.75
N SER A 106 2.59 8.85 -11.24
CA SER A 106 3.40 9.76 -12.07
C SER A 106 4.76 9.14 -12.46
N VAL A 107 5.21 8.10 -11.73
CA VAL A 107 6.44 7.38 -12.04
C VAL A 107 6.16 6.39 -13.18
N PRO A 108 6.95 6.38 -14.28
CA PRO A 108 6.79 5.40 -15.36
C PRO A 108 6.94 3.97 -14.86
N ALA A 109 6.33 3.01 -15.56
CA ALA A 109 6.61 1.60 -15.35
C ALA A 109 8.09 1.30 -15.63
N ARG A 110 8.67 0.36 -14.89
CA ARG A 110 10.09 0.02 -14.97
C ARG A 110 10.39 -1.00 -16.09
N VAL A 111 9.46 -1.92 -16.33
CA VAL A 111 9.64 -3.06 -17.25
C VAL A 111 8.60 -3.03 -18.37
N SER A 112 7.35 -2.65 -18.06
CA SER A 112 6.28 -2.62 -19.04
C SER A 112 6.57 -1.62 -20.16
N VAL A 113 6.35 -2.06 -21.39
CA VAL A 113 6.44 -1.21 -22.59
C VAL A 113 5.14 -0.46 -22.89
N ASP A 114 4.05 -0.82 -22.23
CA ASP A 114 2.77 -0.13 -22.35
C ASP A 114 2.84 1.21 -21.60
N PRO A 115 2.69 2.35 -22.31
CA PRO A 115 2.78 3.67 -21.70
C PRO A 115 1.63 3.98 -20.72
N ALA A 116 0.56 3.20 -20.72
CA ALA A 116 -0.54 3.32 -19.77
C ALA A 116 -0.23 2.67 -18.40
N ASN A 117 0.72 1.74 -18.36
CA ASN A 117 1.08 1.04 -17.14
C ASN A 117 1.95 1.90 -16.23
N ARG A 118 1.75 1.71 -14.93
CA ARG A 118 2.51 2.33 -13.83
C ARG A 118 2.90 1.26 -12.82
N ILE A 119 3.80 1.64 -11.90
CA ILE A 119 4.06 0.83 -10.71
C ILE A 119 2.84 0.92 -9.81
N LEU A 120 2.35 -0.22 -9.36
CA LEU A 120 1.21 -0.37 -8.46
C LEU A 120 1.71 -0.91 -7.12
N HIS A 121 1.13 -0.42 -6.03
CA HIS A 121 1.40 -0.93 -4.68
C HIS A 121 0.52 -2.13 -4.34
N LEU A 122 -0.74 -2.08 -4.71
CA LEU A 122 -1.81 -3.06 -4.53
C LEU A 122 -2.20 -3.38 -3.07
N ASP A 123 -1.64 -2.64 -2.11
CA ASP A 123 -1.97 -2.76 -0.68
C ASP A 123 -1.79 -1.42 0.04
N LEU A 124 -2.01 -0.28 -0.65
CA LEU A 124 -1.82 1.03 -0.03
C LEU A 124 -3.01 1.41 0.84
N HIS A 125 -2.78 1.42 2.15
CA HIS A 125 -3.74 1.80 3.18
C HIS A 125 -3.02 2.51 4.35
N PRO A 126 -3.73 3.12 5.33
CA PRO A 126 -3.09 3.93 6.37
C PRO A 126 -2.02 3.23 7.20
N ASP A 127 -2.07 1.90 7.36
CA ASP A 127 -1.06 1.19 8.14
C ASP A 127 0.23 0.94 7.33
N ASN A 128 0.17 1.01 6.00
CA ASN A 128 1.32 0.94 5.11
C ASN A 128 1.94 2.32 4.78
N VAL A 129 1.60 3.37 5.57
CA VAL A 129 2.22 4.70 5.47
C VAL A 129 2.74 5.13 6.84
N MET A 130 4.05 5.29 6.96
CA MET A 130 4.70 5.81 8.17
C MET A 130 4.73 7.34 8.14
N ILE A 131 4.31 7.99 9.22
CA ILE A 131 4.38 9.46 9.38
C ILE A 131 5.67 9.80 10.10
N THR A 132 6.67 10.22 9.35
CA THR A 132 7.99 10.59 9.88
C THR A 132 8.15 12.11 9.96
N SER A 133 9.23 12.58 10.62
CA SER A 133 9.60 14.00 10.65
C SER A 133 9.93 14.57 9.24
N GLY A 134 10.27 13.69 8.29
CA GLY A 134 10.54 14.05 6.90
C GLY A 134 9.31 13.94 5.99
N GLY A 135 8.13 13.61 6.53
CA GLY A 135 6.90 13.39 5.78
C GLY A 135 6.47 11.91 5.72
N PRO A 136 5.44 11.59 4.94
CA PRO A 136 4.95 10.23 4.78
C PRO A 136 5.95 9.37 4.01
N VAL A 137 6.10 8.10 4.43
CA VAL A 137 6.93 7.09 3.76
C VAL A 137 6.10 5.83 3.58
N VAL A 138 6.01 5.34 2.34
CA VAL A 138 5.22 4.14 1.99
C VAL A 138 6.07 2.90 2.19
N ILE A 139 5.52 1.92 2.89
CA ILE A 139 6.14 0.64 3.23
C ILE A 139 5.34 -0.53 2.66
N ASP A 140 5.89 -1.73 2.73
CA ASP A 140 5.27 -3.00 2.32
C ASP A 140 5.03 -3.18 0.82
N TRP A 141 6.11 -3.21 0.06
CA TRP A 141 6.16 -3.35 -1.40
C TRP A 141 6.19 -4.83 -1.86
N CYS A 142 5.58 -5.75 -1.12
CA CYS A 142 5.61 -7.18 -1.47
C CYS A 142 4.62 -7.53 -2.61
N ASN A 143 3.51 -6.79 -2.72
CA ASN A 143 2.46 -7.05 -3.71
C ASN A 143 2.63 -6.23 -4.99
N THR A 144 3.75 -5.51 -5.13
CA THR A 144 3.96 -4.56 -6.24
C THR A 144 3.96 -5.24 -7.60
N GLU A 145 3.25 -4.64 -8.54
CA GLU A 145 3.17 -5.03 -9.95
C GLU A 145 3.27 -3.80 -10.85
N GLU A 146 3.26 -4.02 -12.17
CA GLU A 146 3.08 -2.96 -13.16
C GLU A 146 1.76 -3.19 -13.89
N GLY A 147 0.93 -2.14 -13.98
CA GLY A 147 -0.39 -2.23 -14.58
C GLY A 147 -1.13 -0.88 -14.62
N PRO A 148 -2.43 -0.92 -14.95
CA PRO A 148 -3.24 0.28 -15.01
C PRO A 148 -3.47 0.87 -13.62
N PRO A 149 -3.28 2.18 -13.41
CA PRO A 149 -3.45 2.88 -12.12
C PRO A 149 -4.79 2.62 -11.43
N GLY A 150 -5.86 2.45 -12.21
CA GLY A 150 -7.21 2.16 -11.69
C GLY A 150 -7.28 0.92 -10.81
N LEU A 151 -6.43 -0.08 -11.06
CA LEU A 151 -6.37 -1.28 -10.22
C LEU A 151 -5.86 -0.97 -8.81
N ASP A 152 -4.83 -0.12 -8.69
CA ASP A 152 -4.25 0.27 -7.42
C ASP A 152 -5.22 1.16 -6.60
N TRP A 153 -5.89 2.10 -7.27
CA TRP A 153 -6.95 2.91 -6.66
C TRP A 153 -8.11 2.04 -6.17
N GLY A 154 -8.56 1.10 -7.02
CA GLY A 154 -9.62 0.16 -6.68
C GLY A 154 -9.26 -0.72 -5.49
N MET A 155 -8.02 -1.20 -5.43
CA MET A 155 -7.53 -2.02 -4.33
C MET A 155 -7.48 -1.23 -3.01
N SER A 156 -6.93 -0.01 -3.03
CA SER A 156 -6.89 0.87 -1.85
C SER A 156 -8.30 1.22 -1.35
N ALA A 157 -9.21 1.57 -2.27
CA ALA A 157 -10.60 1.84 -1.92
C ALA A 157 -11.29 0.60 -1.32
N LEU A 158 -11.09 -0.56 -1.91
CA LEU A 158 -11.73 -1.81 -1.47
C LEU A 158 -11.24 -2.26 -0.09
N ILE A 159 -9.94 -2.13 0.21
CA ILE A 159 -9.37 -2.42 1.53
C ILE A 159 -10.03 -1.53 2.61
N LEU A 160 -10.13 -0.23 2.34
CA LEU A 160 -10.78 0.70 3.28
C LEU A 160 -12.27 0.41 3.41
N ALA A 161 -12.96 0.11 2.30
CA ALA A 161 -14.38 -0.18 2.29
C ALA A 161 -14.72 -1.45 3.08
N GLN A 162 -13.91 -2.51 3.00
CA GLN A 162 -14.10 -3.73 3.80
C GLN A 162 -14.03 -3.43 5.31
N VAL A 163 -13.05 -2.62 5.74
CA VAL A 163 -12.96 -2.21 7.16
C VAL A 163 -14.13 -1.34 7.56
N ALA A 164 -14.57 -0.44 6.67
CA ALA A 164 -15.69 0.47 6.92
C ALA A 164 -17.06 -0.25 6.93
N ALA A 165 -17.22 -1.31 6.14
CA ALA A 165 -18.43 -2.15 6.14
C ALA A 165 -18.47 -3.11 7.34
N GLY A 166 -17.33 -3.40 7.96
CA GLY A 166 -17.25 -4.24 9.15
C GLY A 166 -17.88 -3.58 10.38
N ASN A 167 -18.47 -4.38 11.26
CA ASN A 167 -19.04 -3.90 12.53
C ASN A 167 -17.96 -3.78 13.61
N THR A 168 -17.04 -2.83 13.45
CA THR A 168 -15.92 -2.59 14.35
C THR A 168 -15.84 -1.12 14.77
N ALA A 169 -15.09 -0.83 15.83
CA ALA A 169 -14.84 0.55 16.27
C ALA A 169 -14.08 1.37 15.19
N MET A 170 -13.44 0.69 14.22
CA MET A 170 -12.74 1.32 13.11
C MET A 170 -13.64 1.70 11.93
N ALA A 171 -14.87 1.17 11.86
CA ALA A 171 -15.75 1.37 10.70
C ALA A 171 -15.98 2.86 10.39
N ALA A 172 -16.41 3.66 11.37
CA ALA A 172 -16.71 5.08 11.15
C ALA A 172 -15.48 5.93 10.77
N PRO A 173 -14.33 5.88 11.46
CA PRO A 173 -13.16 6.64 11.05
C PRO A 173 -12.64 6.19 9.69
N VAL A 174 -12.62 4.90 9.37
CA VAL A 174 -12.14 4.41 8.06
C VAL A 174 -13.11 4.75 6.94
N ARG A 175 -14.44 4.76 7.19
CA ARG A 175 -15.43 5.28 6.23
C ARG A 175 -15.14 6.74 5.85
N ALA A 176 -14.77 7.59 6.82
CA ALA A 176 -14.43 8.98 6.56
C ALA A 176 -13.11 9.10 5.75
N VAL A 177 -12.11 8.25 6.03
CA VAL A 177 -10.88 8.17 5.20
C VAL A 177 -11.22 7.78 3.76
N LEU A 178 -12.06 6.75 3.57
CA LEU A 178 -12.51 6.30 2.25
C LEU A 178 -13.23 7.43 1.48
N ALA A 179 -14.16 8.13 2.12
CA ALA A 179 -14.89 9.22 1.50
C ALA A 179 -13.95 10.35 1.04
N SER A 180 -12.96 10.71 1.87
CA SER A 180 -11.93 11.68 1.51
C SER A 180 -11.03 11.19 0.37
N LEU A 181 -10.58 9.95 0.41
CA LEU A 181 -9.79 9.33 -0.67
C LEU A 181 -10.56 9.41 -2.00
N LEU A 182 -11.80 8.95 -2.05
CA LEU A 182 -12.63 8.94 -3.27
C LEU A 182 -12.86 10.36 -3.79
N THR A 183 -13.08 11.33 -2.90
CA THR A 183 -13.24 12.75 -3.27
C THR A 183 -11.95 13.29 -3.90
N CYS A 184 -10.79 13.00 -3.32
CA CYS A 184 -9.50 13.50 -3.80
C CYS A 184 -9.01 12.78 -5.08
N LEU A 185 -9.34 11.50 -5.25
CA LEU A 185 -9.09 10.79 -6.52
C LEU A 185 -9.98 11.34 -7.65
N GLY A 186 -11.17 11.82 -7.30
CA GLY A 186 -12.06 12.60 -8.17
C GLY A 186 -12.33 11.95 -9.52
N PRO A 187 -12.43 12.77 -10.60
CA PRO A 187 -12.69 12.29 -11.96
C PRO A 187 -11.64 11.32 -12.51
N THR A 188 -10.47 11.23 -11.89
CA THR A 188 -9.40 10.30 -12.29
C THR A 188 -9.86 8.85 -12.15
N MET A 189 -10.62 8.52 -11.09
CA MET A 189 -11.32 7.24 -10.99
C MET A 189 -12.43 7.09 -12.06
N ALA A 190 -13.00 8.22 -12.51
CA ALA A 190 -14.12 8.24 -13.45
C ALA A 190 -13.68 8.38 -14.92
N MET A 191 -12.43 8.74 -15.21
CA MET A 191 -11.95 9.00 -16.58
C MET A 191 -11.66 7.75 -17.41
N GLY A 192 -11.64 6.58 -16.78
CA GLY A 192 -11.62 5.35 -17.54
C GLY A 192 -13.01 4.70 -17.55
N ASN A 193 -13.71 4.67 -18.67
CA ASN A 193 -14.81 3.72 -18.88
C ASN A 193 -14.31 2.26 -18.75
N THR A 194 -13.04 2.12 -18.49
CA THR A 194 -12.27 0.94 -18.08
C THR A 194 -12.29 0.72 -16.58
N ASP A 195 -12.69 1.71 -15.75
CA ASP A 195 -12.51 1.66 -14.29
C ASP A 195 -13.50 0.75 -13.58
N SER A 196 -14.69 0.52 -14.15
CA SER A 196 -15.55 -0.55 -13.66
C SER A 196 -14.85 -1.91 -13.74
N GLY A 197 -14.00 -2.11 -14.74
CA GLY A 197 -13.15 -3.29 -14.90
C GLY A 197 -12.06 -3.38 -13.83
N CYS A 198 -11.39 -2.28 -13.52
CA CYS A 198 -10.32 -2.25 -12.52
C CYS A 198 -10.83 -2.52 -11.10
N LEU A 199 -11.97 -1.95 -10.71
CA LEU A 199 -12.56 -2.22 -9.39
C LEU A 199 -13.08 -3.67 -9.30
N THR A 200 -13.65 -4.21 -10.37
CA THR A 200 -14.06 -5.61 -10.46
C THR A 200 -12.86 -6.55 -10.38
N GLU A 201 -11.76 -6.20 -11.05
CA GLU A 201 -10.50 -6.94 -10.96
C GLU A 201 -9.91 -6.88 -9.56
N ALA A 202 -9.91 -5.70 -8.92
CA ALA A 202 -9.47 -5.54 -7.53
C ALA A 202 -10.28 -6.45 -6.58
N ARG A 203 -11.62 -6.49 -6.74
CA ARG A 203 -12.49 -7.41 -5.99
C ARG A 203 -12.14 -8.87 -6.24
N THR A 204 -11.91 -9.26 -7.49
CA THR A 204 -11.55 -10.63 -7.85
C THR A 204 -10.22 -11.04 -7.22
N ARG A 205 -9.20 -10.18 -7.29
CA ARG A 205 -7.89 -10.42 -6.67
C ARG A 205 -7.99 -10.49 -5.15
N ARG A 206 -8.76 -9.59 -4.55
CA ARG A 206 -8.96 -9.56 -3.11
C ARG A 206 -9.68 -10.82 -2.61
N ALA A 207 -10.70 -11.30 -3.35
CA ALA A 207 -11.41 -12.54 -3.04
C ALA A 207 -10.52 -13.80 -3.16
N ALA A 208 -9.50 -13.75 -4.02
CA ALA A 208 -8.55 -14.84 -4.21
C ALA A 208 -7.34 -14.79 -3.25
N ASP A 209 -7.21 -13.76 -2.41
CA ASP A 209 -6.10 -13.61 -1.47
C ASP A 209 -6.21 -14.66 -0.35
N PRO A 210 -5.24 -15.60 -0.25
CA PRO A 210 -5.28 -16.66 0.74
C PRO A 210 -5.12 -16.17 2.19
N SER A 211 -4.70 -14.92 2.39
CA SER A 211 -4.58 -14.32 3.71
C SER A 211 -5.90 -13.78 4.26
N MET A 212 -6.95 -13.74 3.42
CA MET A 212 -8.27 -13.28 3.82
C MET A 212 -9.06 -14.36 4.58
N SER A 213 -9.72 -13.95 5.65
CA SER A 213 -10.70 -14.78 6.35
C SER A 213 -12.02 -14.87 5.57
N GLU A 214 -12.82 -15.90 5.86
CA GLU A 214 -14.19 -15.99 5.30
C GLU A 214 -15.05 -14.76 5.62
N SER A 215 -14.93 -14.20 6.83
CA SER A 215 -15.65 -13.00 7.23
C SER A 215 -15.23 -11.76 6.42
N GLU A 216 -13.95 -11.60 6.09
CA GLU A 216 -13.47 -10.52 5.24
C GLU A 216 -13.98 -10.69 3.80
N THR A 217 -14.03 -11.93 3.30
CA THR A 217 -14.52 -12.22 1.95
C THR A 217 -16.02 -11.92 1.82
N HIS A 218 -16.82 -12.20 2.85
CA HIS A 218 -18.26 -11.87 2.87
C HIS A 218 -18.54 -10.37 2.84
N LEU A 219 -17.60 -9.51 3.28
CA LEU A 219 -17.76 -8.06 3.25
C LEU A 219 -17.46 -7.43 1.88
N LEU A 220 -17.01 -8.21 0.88
CA LEU A 220 -16.60 -7.65 -0.43
C LEU A 220 -17.76 -6.99 -1.17
N ASP A 221 -18.97 -7.56 -1.11
CA ASP A 221 -20.13 -6.99 -1.81
C ASP A 221 -20.60 -5.70 -1.10
N ASP A 222 -20.68 -5.71 0.22
CA ASP A 222 -20.98 -4.50 1.01
C ASP A 222 -19.93 -3.40 0.80
N ALA A 223 -18.65 -3.79 0.64
CA ALA A 223 -17.58 -2.86 0.34
C ALA A 223 -17.73 -2.22 -1.05
N MET A 224 -18.12 -2.99 -2.06
CA MET A 224 -18.39 -2.48 -3.41
C MET A 224 -19.56 -1.49 -3.41
N ASP A 225 -20.64 -1.81 -2.70
CA ASP A 225 -21.81 -0.94 -2.54
C ASP A 225 -21.42 0.36 -1.84
N LEU A 226 -20.61 0.29 -0.78
CA LEU A 226 -20.12 1.44 -0.06
C LEU A 226 -19.24 2.36 -0.93
N ILE A 227 -18.35 1.80 -1.75
CA ILE A 227 -17.55 2.59 -2.71
C ILE A 227 -18.48 3.33 -3.68
N THR A 228 -19.49 2.63 -4.20
CA THR A 228 -20.47 3.22 -5.13
C THR A 228 -21.25 4.36 -4.47
N GLU A 229 -21.71 4.16 -3.22
CA GLU A 229 -22.41 5.17 -2.44
C GLU A 229 -21.58 6.44 -2.19
N LEU A 230 -20.28 6.27 -1.86
CA LEU A 230 -19.39 7.37 -1.47
C LEU A 230 -18.69 8.04 -2.65
N THR A 231 -18.74 7.43 -3.84
CA THR A 231 -18.13 8.04 -5.05
C THR A 231 -18.94 9.28 -5.46
N PRO A 232 -18.30 10.47 -5.59
CA PRO A 232 -19.01 11.68 -5.99
C PRO A 232 -19.69 11.49 -7.34
N ALA A 233 -20.96 11.94 -7.45
CA ALA A 233 -21.67 11.95 -8.71
C ALA A 233 -20.92 12.83 -9.73
N ARG A 234 -20.92 12.41 -11.01
CA ARG A 234 -20.39 13.27 -12.08
C ARG A 234 -21.18 14.57 -12.14
N PRO A 235 -20.50 15.74 -12.25
CA PRO A 235 -21.15 17.01 -12.49
C PRO A 235 -21.85 17.06 -13.86
#